data_1db08c35fb588673fbe3ac7d527c85b5
#
_entry.id   1db08c35fb588673fbe3ac7d527c85b5
#
_cell.length_a   1.000
_cell.length_b   1.000
_cell.length_c   1.000
_cell.angle_alpha   90.00
_cell.angle_beta   90.00
_cell.angle_gamma   90.00
#
_symmetry.space_group_name_H-M   'P 1'
#
loop_
_entity.id
_entity.type
_entity.pdbx_description
1 polymer ?
#
loop_
_entity_poly.entity_id
_entity_poly.type
_entity_poly.pdbx_seq_one_letter_code
_entity_poly.pdbx_strand_id
1 'polypeptide(L)'
;IAVGKSSEYDFVWDRETGEMTYTDGSGRSEQMPQMLDCWRYKGTETLVQRRKLVEKYTEVISADLCEMNLVSNVTGYVPATPFLDYPVAKPSELADIFIPEEDGGILKKTGVVDVFYNLRGTDEASFCGGEFIVIRCENEKMWEILIGKGHVVSRNKKYACIYLPYHFMGLETPVSIILGDLMGIGCHPECRQVS
;
A
#
# COMPACT_ATOMS: atom_id res chain seq x y z
N ILE A 1 4.51 -11.65 2.09
CA ILE A 1 5.26 -11.48 0.85
C ILE A 1 5.58 -10.01 0.56
N ALA A 2 4.71 -9.09 0.93
CA ALA A 2 4.93 -7.65 0.86
C ALA A 2 4.33 -6.98 2.09
N VAL A 3 4.91 -5.88 2.53
CA VAL A 3 4.41 -5.01 3.58
C VAL A 3 4.62 -3.56 3.14
N GLY A 4 3.72 -2.68 3.52
CA GLY A 4 3.85 -1.29 3.14
C GLY A 4 2.73 -0.41 3.66
N LYS A 5 2.65 0.78 3.09
CA LYS A 5 1.68 1.80 3.49
C LYS A 5 1.08 2.49 2.26
N SER A 6 0.01 3.23 2.48
CA SER A 6 -0.44 4.25 1.56
C SER A 6 0.34 5.54 1.80
N SER A 7 0.75 6.19 0.72
CA SER A 7 1.27 7.56 0.78
C SER A 7 0.18 8.55 1.20
N GLU A 8 0.56 9.80 1.44
CA GLU A 8 -0.35 10.88 1.83
C GLU A 8 -1.22 11.41 0.67
N TYR A 9 -0.98 10.95 -0.57
CA TYR A 9 -1.80 11.34 -1.72
C TYR A 9 -3.09 10.54 -1.79
N ASP A 10 -4.21 11.26 -1.95
CA ASP A 10 -5.56 10.71 -2.03
C ASP A 10 -6.20 11.12 -3.37
N PHE A 11 -6.44 10.16 -4.24
CA PHE A 11 -7.10 10.34 -5.53
C PHE A 11 -8.56 9.94 -5.40
N VAL A 12 -9.45 10.92 -5.54
CA VAL A 12 -10.88 10.76 -5.29
C VAL A 12 -11.66 10.94 -6.58
N TRP A 13 -12.46 9.93 -6.93
CA TRP A 13 -13.36 9.97 -8.06
C TRP A 13 -14.82 10.12 -7.61
N ASP A 14 -15.43 11.20 -8.06
CA ASP A 14 -16.86 11.42 -7.93
C ASP A 14 -17.59 10.77 -9.09
N ARG A 15 -18.38 9.73 -8.79
CA ARG A 15 -19.14 8.98 -9.79
C ARG A 15 -20.33 9.75 -10.36
N GLU A 16 -20.88 10.73 -9.62
CA GLU A 16 -22.04 11.51 -10.03
C GLU A 16 -21.63 12.59 -11.01
N THR A 17 -20.54 13.29 -10.73
CA THR A 17 -20.04 14.37 -11.58
C THR A 17 -19.04 13.88 -12.63
N GLY A 18 -18.41 12.72 -12.42
CA GLY A 18 -17.30 12.21 -13.21
C GLY A 18 -15.98 12.95 -12.98
N GLU A 19 -15.91 13.76 -11.94
CA GLU A 19 -14.72 14.54 -11.61
C GLU A 19 -13.73 13.73 -10.81
N MET A 20 -12.45 14.00 -11.04
CA MET A 20 -11.33 13.49 -10.24
C MET A 20 -10.69 14.64 -9.50
N THR A 21 -10.43 14.43 -8.21
CA THR A 21 -9.70 15.37 -7.37
C THR A 21 -8.55 14.64 -6.71
N TYR A 22 -7.39 15.25 -6.59
CA TYR A 22 -6.37 14.76 -5.71
C TYR A 22 -6.19 15.70 -4.52
N THR A 23 -5.82 15.12 -3.38
CA THR A 23 -5.46 15.86 -2.18
C THR A 23 -4.12 15.32 -1.67
N ASP A 24 -3.19 16.20 -1.35
CA ASP A 24 -1.92 15.85 -0.73
C ASP A 24 -1.97 15.95 0.80
N GLY A 25 -0.91 15.51 1.49
CA GLY A 25 -0.82 15.55 2.94
C GLY A 25 -0.87 16.96 3.56
N SER A 26 -0.67 18.02 2.76
CA SER A 26 -0.86 19.41 3.19
C SER A 26 -2.33 19.87 3.11
N GLY A 27 -3.21 19.06 2.53
CA GLY A 27 -4.60 19.39 2.27
C GLY A 27 -4.81 20.21 0.99
N ARG A 28 -3.78 20.36 0.15
CA ARG A 28 -3.94 20.98 -1.16
C ARG A 28 -4.73 20.04 -2.07
N SER A 29 -5.78 20.55 -2.68
CA SER A 29 -6.62 19.81 -3.61
C SER A 29 -6.66 20.47 -4.99
N GLU A 30 -6.57 19.67 -6.04
CA GLU A 30 -6.69 20.11 -7.42
C GLU A 30 -7.56 19.16 -8.24
N GLN A 31 -8.25 19.69 -9.23
CA GLN A 31 -8.94 18.89 -10.23
C GLN A 31 -7.94 18.23 -11.18
N MET A 32 -8.22 17.00 -11.56
CA MET A 32 -7.37 16.23 -12.46
C MET A 32 -8.18 15.56 -13.58
N PRO A 33 -7.54 15.08 -14.67
CA PRO A 33 -8.22 14.35 -15.72
C PRO A 33 -8.99 13.14 -15.20
N GLN A 34 -10.11 12.83 -15.84
CA GLN A 34 -10.91 11.66 -15.47
C GLN A 34 -10.14 10.35 -15.67
N MET A 35 -10.37 9.40 -14.77
CA MET A 35 -9.71 8.10 -14.72
C MET A 35 -10.64 6.94 -15.13
N LEU A 36 -11.71 7.23 -15.90
CA LEU A 36 -12.81 6.29 -16.16
C LEU A 36 -12.34 4.94 -16.74
N ASP A 37 -11.45 4.96 -17.72
CA ASP A 37 -11.01 3.73 -18.42
C ASP A 37 -10.12 2.83 -17.55
N CYS A 38 -9.38 3.40 -16.61
CA CYS A 38 -8.49 2.67 -15.70
C CYS A 38 -8.97 2.66 -14.24
N TRP A 39 -10.23 3.01 -13.98
CA TRP A 39 -10.82 2.95 -12.64
C TRP A 39 -10.82 1.54 -12.07
N ARG A 40 -11.15 0.53 -12.86
CA ARG A 40 -11.12 -0.88 -12.46
C ARG A 40 -9.77 -1.50 -12.77
N TYR A 41 -9.16 -2.12 -11.79
CA TYR A 41 -7.94 -2.89 -11.98
C TYR A 41 -8.23 -4.13 -12.85
N LYS A 42 -7.56 -4.22 -13.97
CA LYS A 42 -7.66 -5.35 -14.93
C LYS A 42 -6.34 -6.13 -15.06
N GLY A 43 -5.27 -5.59 -14.50
CA GLY A 43 -3.91 -6.11 -14.57
C GLY A 43 -2.89 -4.98 -14.50
N THR A 44 -1.62 -5.30 -14.62
CA THR A 44 -0.50 -4.35 -14.47
C THR A 44 -0.55 -3.18 -15.46
N GLU A 45 -1.14 -3.38 -16.66
CA GLU A 45 -1.35 -2.29 -17.62
C GLU A 45 -2.23 -1.16 -17.07
N THR A 46 -3.19 -1.49 -16.20
CA THR A 46 -4.03 -0.49 -15.52
C THR A 46 -3.17 0.43 -14.63
N LEU A 47 -2.16 -0.11 -13.96
CA LEU A 47 -1.25 0.68 -13.12
C LEU A 47 -0.42 1.64 -13.97
N VAL A 48 0.04 1.20 -15.14
CA VAL A 48 0.77 2.06 -16.08
C VAL A 48 -0.10 3.22 -16.56
N GLN A 49 -1.37 2.96 -16.87
CA GLN A 49 -2.32 4.00 -17.28
C GLN A 49 -2.58 4.99 -16.14
N ARG A 50 -2.85 4.49 -14.93
CA ARG A 50 -3.06 5.33 -13.74
C ARG A 50 -1.83 6.19 -13.45
N ARG A 51 -0.63 5.60 -13.50
CA ARG A 51 0.63 6.33 -13.26
C ARG A 51 0.79 7.52 -14.19
N LYS A 52 0.54 7.34 -15.49
CA LYS A 52 0.60 8.44 -16.48
C LYS A 52 -0.36 9.59 -16.19
N LEU A 53 -1.53 9.29 -15.62
CA LEU A 53 -2.51 10.32 -15.27
C LEU A 53 -2.08 11.14 -14.05
N VAL A 54 -1.40 10.52 -13.09
CA VAL A 54 -1.05 11.16 -11.81
C VAL A 54 0.39 11.70 -11.77
N GLU A 55 1.24 11.38 -12.73
CA GLU A 55 2.67 11.66 -12.71
C GLU A 55 3.03 13.11 -12.34
N LYS A 56 2.27 14.08 -12.81
CA LYS A 56 2.51 15.50 -12.50
C LYS A 56 1.96 15.96 -11.14
N TYR A 57 1.20 15.12 -10.46
CA TYR A 57 0.56 15.44 -9.18
C TYR A 57 1.22 14.73 -7.99
N THR A 58 2.17 13.84 -8.25
CA THR A 58 2.78 13.00 -7.22
C THR A 58 4.27 13.22 -7.14
N GLU A 59 4.78 13.15 -5.92
CA GLU A 59 6.20 13.17 -5.61
C GLU A 59 6.50 12.06 -4.61
N VAL A 60 7.73 11.58 -4.60
CA VAL A 60 8.21 10.66 -3.55
C VAL A 60 8.35 11.46 -2.25
N ILE A 61 7.64 11.03 -1.21
CA ILE A 61 7.61 11.72 0.07
C ILE A 61 8.71 11.16 0.98
N SER A 62 9.52 12.05 1.55
CA SER A 62 10.59 11.65 2.49
C SER A 62 10.07 10.85 3.68
N ALA A 63 8.87 11.14 4.19
CA ALA A 63 8.23 10.39 5.27
C ALA A 63 8.01 8.92 4.88
N ASP A 64 7.47 8.66 3.68
CA ASP A 64 7.26 7.30 3.18
C ASP A 64 8.57 6.50 3.12
N LEU A 65 9.65 7.14 2.64
CA LEU A 65 10.98 6.51 2.58
C LEU A 65 11.52 6.20 3.98
N CYS A 66 11.37 7.13 4.94
CA CYS A 66 11.78 6.93 6.32
C CYS A 66 11.04 5.77 6.97
N GLU A 67 9.73 5.71 6.83
CA GLU A 67 8.89 4.66 7.39
C GLU A 67 9.21 3.30 6.76
N MET A 68 9.32 3.22 5.44
CA MET A 68 9.70 1.97 4.75
C MET A 68 11.12 1.52 5.09
N ASN A 69 12.02 2.45 5.36
CA ASN A 69 13.36 2.14 5.86
C ASN A 69 13.31 1.49 7.26
N LEU A 70 12.49 2.01 8.17
CA LEU A 70 12.28 1.42 9.49
C LEU A 70 11.67 0.02 9.37
N VAL A 71 10.62 -0.15 8.57
CA VAL A 71 9.97 -1.45 8.34
C VAL A 71 10.96 -2.45 7.75
N SER A 72 11.76 -2.02 6.75
CA SER A 72 12.81 -2.84 6.14
C SER A 72 13.84 -3.32 7.18
N ASN A 73 14.29 -2.44 8.06
CA ASN A 73 15.27 -2.76 9.09
C ASN A 73 14.72 -3.69 10.18
N VAL A 74 13.46 -3.56 10.54
CA VAL A 74 12.83 -4.42 11.56
C VAL A 74 12.50 -5.81 11.00
N THR A 75 12.00 -5.87 9.77
CA THR A 75 11.53 -7.13 9.16
C THR A 75 12.61 -7.89 8.40
N GLY A 76 13.69 -7.22 8.00
CA GLY A 76 14.66 -7.73 7.04
C GLY A 76 14.14 -7.76 5.60
N TYR A 77 12.95 -7.23 5.33
CA TYR A 77 12.45 -7.09 3.97
C TYR A 77 13.22 -6.01 3.22
N VAL A 78 13.21 -6.08 1.90
CA VAL A 78 13.96 -5.14 1.06
C VAL A 78 12.99 -4.32 0.20
N PRO A 79 13.38 -3.12 -0.25
CA PRO A 79 12.57 -2.37 -1.19
C PRO A 79 12.22 -3.19 -2.43
N ALA A 80 10.98 -3.09 -2.93
CA ALA A 80 10.54 -3.75 -4.15
C ALA A 80 11.41 -3.28 -5.34
N THR A 81 11.60 -1.97 -5.44
CA THR A 81 12.55 -1.31 -6.34
C THR A 81 13.38 -0.28 -5.55
N PRO A 82 14.50 0.26 -6.08
CA PRO A 82 15.31 1.26 -5.38
C PRO A 82 14.53 2.50 -4.90
N PHE A 83 13.49 2.89 -5.63
CA PHE A 83 12.68 4.08 -5.33
C PHE A 83 11.25 3.74 -4.90
N LEU A 84 10.96 2.46 -4.59
CA LEU A 84 9.61 1.93 -4.41
C LEU A 84 8.77 2.05 -5.71
N ASP A 85 7.65 1.35 -5.79
CA ASP A 85 6.87 1.32 -7.04
C ASP A 85 5.75 2.34 -7.09
N TYR A 86 5.20 2.72 -5.94
CA TYR A 86 4.11 3.69 -5.82
C TYR A 86 2.97 3.47 -6.82
N PRO A 87 2.40 2.26 -6.96
CA PRO A 87 1.25 2.07 -7.82
C PRO A 87 0.05 2.87 -7.30
N VAL A 88 -0.77 3.41 -8.21
CA VAL A 88 -2.06 4.01 -7.86
C VAL A 88 -3.08 2.88 -7.73
N ALA A 89 -3.58 2.66 -6.53
CA ALA A 89 -4.38 1.49 -6.22
C ALA A 89 -5.48 1.77 -5.19
N LYS A 90 -6.52 0.95 -5.23
CA LYS A 90 -7.49 0.87 -4.15
C LYS A 90 -7.01 -0.16 -3.13
N PRO A 91 -7.34 0.00 -1.84
CA PRO A 91 -7.07 -1.03 -0.84
C PRO A 91 -7.59 -2.42 -1.24
N SER A 92 -8.74 -2.47 -1.94
CA SER A 92 -9.35 -3.71 -2.44
C SER A 92 -8.58 -4.40 -3.57
N GLU A 93 -7.57 -3.76 -4.13
CA GLU A 93 -6.76 -4.28 -5.24
C GLU A 93 -5.37 -4.78 -4.79
N LEU A 94 -4.95 -4.45 -3.56
CA LEU A 94 -3.59 -4.70 -3.09
C LEU A 94 -3.19 -6.17 -3.11
N ALA A 95 -4.13 -7.08 -2.83
CA ALA A 95 -3.90 -8.51 -2.89
C ALA A 95 -3.71 -9.06 -4.31
N ASP A 96 -4.08 -8.32 -5.34
CA ASP A 96 -3.84 -8.65 -6.75
C ASP A 96 -2.61 -7.90 -7.33
N ILE A 97 -2.17 -6.83 -6.67
CA ILE A 97 -1.07 -5.97 -7.14
C ILE A 97 0.26 -6.42 -6.55
N PHE A 98 0.34 -6.47 -5.20
CA PHE A 98 1.58 -6.79 -4.49
C PHE A 98 1.81 -8.30 -4.34
N ILE A 99 1.76 -8.99 -5.48
CA ILE A 99 2.01 -10.42 -5.62
C ILE A 99 3.06 -10.66 -6.73
N PRO A 100 3.66 -11.85 -6.81
CA PRO A 100 4.65 -12.16 -7.85
C PRO A 100 4.13 -11.94 -9.28
N GLU A 101 5.03 -11.50 -10.17
CA GLU A 101 4.73 -11.30 -11.60
C GLU A 101 4.17 -12.59 -12.25
N GLU A 102 4.66 -13.76 -11.86
CA GLU A 102 4.19 -15.07 -12.31
C GLU A 102 2.73 -15.36 -11.95
N ASP A 103 2.22 -14.72 -10.90
CA ASP A 103 0.81 -14.80 -10.48
C ASP A 103 -0.02 -13.56 -10.90
N GLY A 104 0.55 -12.68 -11.73
CA GLY A 104 -0.13 -11.53 -12.33
C GLY A 104 0.04 -10.20 -11.59
N GLY A 105 0.91 -10.12 -10.60
CA GLY A 105 1.24 -8.89 -9.87
C GLY A 105 2.45 -8.15 -10.40
N ILE A 106 3.06 -7.33 -9.53
CA ILE A 106 4.21 -6.47 -9.88
C ILE A 106 5.53 -6.92 -9.24
N LEU A 107 5.51 -7.90 -8.33
CA LEU A 107 6.69 -8.24 -7.55
C LEU A 107 7.61 -9.19 -8.28
N LYS A 108 8.87 -8.79 -8.48
CA LYS A 108 9.96 -9.66 -8.97
C LYS A 108 10.51 -10.58 -7.90
N LYS A 109 10.24 -10.30 -6.63
CA LYS A 109 10.66 -11.09 -5.46
C LYS A 109 9.66 -10.90 -4.34
N THR A 110 9.66 -11.80 -3.36
CA THR A 110 8.89 -11.68 -2.12
C THR A 110 9.77 -11.17 -0.98
N GLY A 111 9.15 -10.78 0.14
CA GLY A 111 9.85 -10.17 1.27
C GLY A 111 10.26 -8.73 0.95
N VAL A 112 9.31 -7.94 0.46
CA VAL A 112 9.55 -6.56 0.04
C VAL A 112 8.75 -5.56 0.85
N VAL A 113 9.26 -4.32 0.92
CA VAL A 113 8.54 -3.13 1.37
C VAL A 113 8.19 -2.27 0.16
N ASP A 114 7.01 -1.65 0.17
CA ASP A 114 6.59 -0.73 -0.87
C ASP A 114 5.53 0.28 -0.37
N VAL A 115 5.18 1.25 -1.20
CA VAL A 115 4.17 2.27 -0.94
C VAL A 115 3.21 2.33 -2.12
N PHE A 116 1.97 2.73 -1.90
CA PHE A 116 1.02 2.99 -2.98
C PHE A 116 0.30 4.33 -2.78
N TYR A 117 -0.18 4.91 -3.85
CA TYR A 117 -1.05 6.09 -3.81
C TYR A 117 -2.51 5.64 -3.73
N ASN A 118 -3.25 6.16 -2.74
CA ASN A 118 -4.62 5.76 -2.52
C ASN A 118 -5.55 6.27 -3.62
N LEU A 119 -6.40 5.39 -4.13
CA LEU A 119 -7.47 5.68 -5.09
C LEU A 119 -8.80 5.25 -4.48
N ARG A 120 -9.79 6.14 -4.47
CA ARG A 120 -11.12 5.85 -3.90
C ARG A 120 -12.25 6.62 -4.57
N GLY A 121 -13.49 6.21 -4.28
CA GLY A 121 -14.68 7.00 -4.54
C GLY A 121 -14.94 8.02 -3.42
N THR A 122 -15.85 8.97 -3.67
CA THR A 122 -16.28 9.97 -2.66
C THR A 122 -17.01 9.34 -1.48
N ASP A 123 -17.63 8.17 -1.70
CA ASP A 123 -18.37 7.37 -0.72
C ASP A 123 -17.47 6.37 0.06
N GLU A 124 -16.20 6.31 -0.25
CA GLU A 124 -15.23 5.45 0.40
C GLU A 124 -14.35 6.25 1.38
N ALA A 125 -14.02 5.65 2.53
CA ALA A 125 -13.08 6.26 3.48
C ALA A 125 -11.68 6.37 2.88
N SER A 126 -10.94 7.42 3.25
CA SER A 126 -9.53 7.54 2.88
C SER A 126 -8.70 6.47 3.57
N PHE A 127 -7.73 5.94 2.85
CA PHE A 127 -6.72 5.01 3.35
C PHE A 127 -5.34 5.67 3.46
N CYS A 128 -5.25 6.99 3.24
CA CYS A 128 -3.98 7.70 3.30
C CYS A 128 -3.28 7.52 4.65
N GLY A 129 -2.01 7.15 4.63
CA GLY A 129 -1.24 6.79 5.81
C GLY A 129 -1.55 5.40 6.40
N GLY A 130 -2.53 4.66 5.86
CA GLY A 130 -2.82 3.30 6.31
C GLY A 130 -1.75 2.29 5.90
N GLU A 131 -1.65 1.21 6.66
CA GLU A 131 -0.66 0.14 6.46
C GLU A 131 -1.29 -1.12 5.90
N PHE A 132 -0.51 -1.91 5.16
CA PHE A 132 -0.94 -3.18 4.62
C PHE A 132 0.13 -4.26 4.68
N ILE A 133 -0.35 -5.51 4.73
CA ILE A 133 0.49 -6.69 4.58
C ILE A 133 -0.18 -7.62 3.58
N VAL A 134 0.54 -8.05 2.54
CA VAL A 134 0.08 -9.11 1.65
C VAL A 134 0.73 -10.42 2.05
N ILE A 135 -0.10 -11.41 2.34
CA ILE A 135 0.30 -12.76 2.72
C ILE A 135 -0.07 -13.77 1.66
N ARG A 136 0.71 -14.84 1.56
CA ARG A 136 0.34 -16.06 0.82
C ARG A 136 -0.22 -17.09 1.79
N CYS A 137 -1.27 -17.76 1.40
CA CYS A 137 -1.85 -18.84 2.17
C CYS A 137 -2.26 -20.00 1.24
N GLU A 138 -1.87 -21.20 1.60
CA GLU A 138 -2.15 -22.41 0.83
C GLU A 138 -3.31 -23.25 1.45
N ASN A 139 -3.85 -22.81 2.57
CA ASN A 139 -4.92 -23.50 3.28
C ASN A 139 -6.29 -22.94 2.92
N GLU A 140 -7.14 -23.76 2.27
CA GLU A 140 -8.47 -23.34 1.83
C GLU A 140 -9.38 -22.84 2.96
N LYS A 141 -9.31 -23.45 4.15
CA LYS A 141 -10.10 -23.01 5.31
C LYS A 141 -9.70 -21.62 5.79
N MET A 142 -8.44 -21.24 5.59
CA MET A 142 -7.97 -19.91 5.95
C MET A 142 -8.62 -18.83 5.09
N TRP A 143 -8.89 -19.10 3.83
CA TRP A 143 -9.58 -18.14 2.94
C TRP A 143 -10.99 -17.81 3.42
N GLU A 144 -11.75 -18.80 3.87
CA GLU A 144 -13.07 -18.59 4.43
C GLU A 144 -13.01 -17.68 5.66
N ILE A 145 -12.02 -17.90 6.53
CA ILE A 145 -11.80 -17.07 7.72
C ILE A 145 -11.43 -15.64 7.33
N LEU A 146 -10.50 -15.47 6.40
CA LEU A 146 -10.02 -14.13 5.97
C LEU A 146 -11.15 -13.34 5.30
N ILE A 147 -11.91 -13.98 4.40
CA ILE A 147 -13.08 -13.37 3.76
C ILE A 147 -14.15 -13.02 4.81
N GLY A 148 -14.44 -13.94 5.72
CA GLY A 148 -15.43 -13.73 6.78
C GLY A 148 -15.07 -12.61 7.76
N LYS A 149 -13.77 -12.29 7.88
CA LYS A 149 -13.23 -11.15 8.66
C LYS A 149 -13.11 -9.85 7.85
N GLY A 150 -13.52 -9.85 6.58
CA GLY A 150 -13.49 -8.67 5.74
C GLY A 150 -12.13 -8.33 5.12
N HIS A 151 -11.16 -9.24 5.17
CA HIS A 151 -9.89 -9.05 4.49
C HIS A 151 -10.01 -9.20 2.98
N VAL A 152 -9.20 -8.45 2.25
CA VAL A 152 -9.15 -8.52 0.79
C VAL A 152 -8.41 -9.77 0.35
N VAL A 153 -9.06 -10.59 -0.47
CA VAL A 153 -8.49 -11.82 -1.03
C VAL A 153 -8.29 -11.62 -2.53
N SER A 154 -7.13 -12.07 -3.04
CA SER A 154 -6.81 -12.01 -4.47
C SER A 154 -7.78 -12.86 -5.32
N ARG A 155 -7.95 -12.48 -6.58
CA ARG A 155 -8.81 -13.20 -7.53
C ARG A 155 -8.37 -14.65 -7.75
N ASN A 156 -7.07 -14.92 -7.68
CA ASN A 156 -6.52 -16.28 -7.79
C ASN A 156 -6.60 -17.09 -6.50
N LYS A 157 -7.09 -16.50 -5.40
CA LYS A 157 -7.23 -17.13 -4.07
C LYS A 157 -5.94 -17.74 -3.51
N LYS A 158 -4.80 -17.14 -3.81
CA LYS A 158 -3.51 -17.52 -3.24
C LYS A 158 -2.99 -16.50 -2.24
N TYR A 159 -3.52 -15.27 -2.26
CA TYR A 159 -3.05 -14.14 -1.49
C TYR A 159 -4.18 -13.40 -0.80
N ALA A 160 -3.87 -12.78 0.32
CA ALA A 160 -4.77 -11.86 0.99
C ALA A 160 -4.03 -10.62 1.47
N CYS A 161 -4.71 -9.50 1.49
CA CYS A 161 -4.24 -8.26 2.08
C CYS A 161 -4.92 -8.04 3.42
N ILE A 162 -4.12 -7.93 4.46
CA ILE A 162 -4.52 -7.46 5.79
C ILE A 162 -4.09 -6.02 5.88
N TYR A 163 -4.98 -5.13 6.28
CA TYR A 163 -4.69 -3.69 6.31
C TYR A 163 -5.24 -3.01 7.55
N LEU A 164 -4.56 -1.93 7.96
CA LEU A 164 -4.96 -0.99 9.01
C LEU A 164 -5.13 0.38 8.37
N PRO A 165 -6.35 0.96 8.37
CA PRO A 165 -6.60 2.21 7.67
C PRO A 165 -6.10 3.46 8.41
N TYR A 166 -5.62 3.33 9.65
CA TYR A 166 -5.15 4.46 10.46
C TYR A 166 -4.21 3.99 11.57
N HIS A 167 -3.42 4.93 12.09
CA HIS A 167 -2.49 4.73 13.20
C HIS A 167 -3.02 5.28 14.53
N PHE A 168 -2.70 4.58 15.60
CA PHE A 168 -2.86 5.08 16.96
C PHE A 168 -1.51 5.52 17.53
N MET A 169 -0.92 6.56 16.95
CA MET A 169 0.45 7.00 17.27
C MET A 169 0.72 7.13 18.78
N GLY A 170 -0.25 7.65 19.55
CA GLY A 170 -0.13 7.77 20.98
C GLY A 170 -0.09 6.44 21.76
N LEU A 171 -0.54 5.34 21.14
CA LEU A 171 -0.50 3.99 21.73
C LEU A 171 0.64 3.15 21.14
N GLU A 172 0.97 3.33 19.89
CA GLU A 172 1.95 2.52 19.16
C GLU A 172 3.39 2.94 19.44
N THR A 173 3.67 4.24 19.55
CA THR A 173 5.01 4.75 19.86
C THR A 173 5.59 4.19 21.17
N PRO A 174 4.85 4.19 22.31
CA PRO A 174 5.34 3.59 23.55
C PRO A 174 5.67 2.10 23.42
N VAL A 175 4.94 1.35 22.58
CA VAL A 175 5.21 -0.09 22.35
C VAL A 175 6.60 -0.30 21.77
N SER A 176 7.00 0.51 20.77
CA SER A 176 8.34 0.43 20.17
C SER A 176 9.45 0.69 21.18
N ILE A 177 9.26 1.67 22.08
CA ILE A 177 10.21 1.99 23.15
C ILE A 177 10.31 0.84 24.15
N ILE A 178 9.17 0.31 24.58
CA ILE A 178 9.10 -0.81 25.52
C ILE A 178 9.77 -2.07 24.94
N LEU A 179 9.50 -2.40 23.69
CA LEU A 179 10.12 -3.54 23.02
C LEU A 179 11.65 -3.37 22.92
N GLY A 180 12.12 -2.17 22.57
CA GLY A 180 13.55 -1.88 22.50
C GLY A 180 14.25 -1.93 23.87
N ASP A 181 13.68 -1.26 24.86
CA ASP A 181 14.29 -1.10 26.19
C ASP A 181 14.16 -2.35 27.09
N LEU A 182 12.93 -2.88 27.21
CA LEU A 182 12.66 -3.99 28.13
C LEU A 182 12.94 -5.38 27.55
N MET A 183 12.70 -5.55 26.25
CA MET A 183 12.83 -6.85 25.59
C MET A 183 14.09 -6.99 24.75
N GLY A 184 14.84 -5.91 24.55
CA GLY A 184 16.04 -5.90 23.69
C GLY A 184 15.74 -6.19 22.22
N ILE A 185 14.49 -6.00 21.79
CA ILE A 185 14.07 -6.20 20.39
C ILE A 185 14.42 -4.92 19.63
N GLY A 186 15.50 -4.95 18.90
CA GLY A 186 15.98 -3.85 18.08
C GLY A 186 15.76 -4.06 16.59
N CYS A 187 16.35 -3.18 15.80
CA CYS A 187 16.37 -3.31 14.35
C CYS A 187 17.12 -4.58 13.89
N HIS A 188 16.83 -5.01 12.67
CA HIS A 188 17.58 -6.09 12.03
C HIS A 188 19.08 -5.78 12.05
N PRO A 189 19.97 -6.78 12.29
CA PRO A 189 21.41 -6.55 12.44
C PRO A 189 22.07 -5.95 11.19
N GLU A 190 21.48 -6.14 10.02
CA GLU A 190 21.92 -5.52 8.77
C GLU A 190 20.99 -4.36 8.44
N CYS A 191 21.27 -3.17 8.99
CA CYS A 191 20.52 -1.97 8.63
C CYS A 191 20.62 -1.68 7.13
N ARG A 192 19.48 -1.38 6.52
CA ARG A 192 19.36 -1.06 5.09
C ARG A 192 18.76 0.33 4.94
N GLN A 193 19.09 0.96 3.84
CA GLN A 193 18.54 2.26 3.47
C GLN A 193 17.66 2.10 2.23
N VAL A 194 16.48 2.68 2.28
CA VAL A 194 15.62 2.90 1.12
C VAL A 194 15.97 4.27 0.58
N SER A 195 16.39 4.33 -0.65
CA SER A 195 16.85 5.57 -1.30
C SER A 195 15.84 6.07 -2.33
#